data_4174118de93d3ad341246f8d7d4620c9
#
_entry.id   4174118de93d3ad341246f8d7d4620c9
#
_cell.length_a   1.000
_cell.length_b   1.000
_cell.length_c   1.000
_cell.angle_alpha   90.00
_cell.angle_beta   90.00
_cell.angle_gamma   90.00
#
_symmetry.space_group_name_H-M   'P 1'
#
loop_
_entity.id
_entity.type
_entity.pdbx_description
1 polymer ?
#
loop_
_entity_poly.entity_id
_entity_poly.type
_entity_poly.pdbx_seq_one_letter_code
_entity_poly.pdbx_strand_id
1 'polypeptide(L)'
;MAAKLSLAKLMAQVENGEISAERAKRYFLIDKTSRAAFAPSLRFNPRTVDIAGLESSAEAVATALARDIDLADARARAAAEPRSFALKAYGAKDAVAAAELGATILAEGDSWFDLPPFIYPRTLIDFLGRTHRVVTLAKWGDTLERMIAKKEFVEPLRTGAFPHFLFSGGGNDIVGGGHLELFLRQFDIAHTDPSDAPWYVNDQFVLALDRVMGLYQELLRIVRRESPSTKLLVHGYDYALPQRDGPWLGKGMEFRGLHPAHRPELCRAIIKVMIDAFNAKLRLFAQQSSGDVIYVNLRSITGPREWYDELHAREIATERFAQAFDGAIGP
;
A
#
# COMPACT_ATOMS: atom_id res chain seq x y z
N MET A 1 22.99 -9.72 -29.86
CA MET A 1 21.97 -9.12 -28.97
C MET A 1 20.61 -9.56 -29.48
N ALA A 2 19.70 -10.00 -28.60
CA ALA A 2 18.34 -10.31 -29.03
C ALA A 2 17.66 -9.05 -29.52
N ALA A 3 16.87 -9.13 -30.60
CA ALA A 3 16.14 -7.98 -31.14
C ALA A 3 15.13 -7.48 -30.10
N LYS A 4 15.10 -6.14 -29.90
CA LYS A 4 14.10 -5.52 -29.04
C LYS A 4 12.70 -5.73 -29.60
N LEU A 5 11.73 -5.92 -28.74
CA LEU A 5 10.32 -6.01 -29.12
C LEU A 5 9.80 -4.59 -29.37
N SER A 6 9.14 -4.34 -30.50
CA SER A 6 8.46 -3.06 -30.72
C SER A 6 7.27 -2.93 -29.76
N LEU A 7 6.97 -1.70 -29.32
CA LEU A 7 5.85 -1.47 -28.40
C LEU A 7 4.53 -1.94 -28.98
N ALA A 8 4.26 -1.68 -30.27
CA ALA A 8 3.05 -2.15 -30.95
C ALA A 8 2.90 -3.68 -30.90
N LYS A 9 4.00 -4.42 -31.05
CA LYS A 9 3.98 -5.87 -30.95
C LYS A 9 3.77 -6.33 -29.51
N LEU A 10 4.35 -5.62 -28.52
CA LEU A 10 4.13 -5.89 -27.09
C LEU A 10 2.67 -5.69 -26.72
N MET A 11 2.05 -4.58 -27.15
CA MET A 11 0.62 -4.31 -26.92
C MET A 11 -0.28 -5.37 -27.53
N ALA A 12 -0.05 -5.74 -28.79
CA ALA A 12 -0.83 -6.80 -29.46
C ALA A 12 -0.69 -8.14 -28.71
N GLN A 13 0.48 -8.50 -28.23
CA GLN A 13 0.67 -9.74 -27.45
C GLN A 13 -0.04 -9.68 -26.09
N VAL A 14 -0.16 -8.50 -25.46
CA VAL A 14 -0.95 -8.32 -24.22
C VAL A 14 -2.43 -8.44 -24.52
N GLU A 15 -2.93 -7.75 -25.54
CA GLU A 15 -4.34 -7.83 -25.98
C GLU A 15 -4.78 -9.27 -26.31
N ASN A 16 -3.88 -10.06 -26.91
CA ASN A 16 -4.11 -11.47 -27.21
C ASN A 16 -3.90 -12.42 -26.02
N GLY A 17 -3.52 -11.92 -24.84
CA GLY A 17 -3.25 -12.77 -23.67
C GLY A 17 -1.99 -13.63 -23.78
N GLU A 18 -1.06 -13.29 -24.67
CA GLU A 18 0.16 -14.07 -24.94
C GLU A 18 1.28 -13.82 -23.92
N ILE A 19 1.13 -12.77 -23.06
CA ILE A 19 2.11 -12.38 -22.05
C ILE A 19 1.56 -12.61 -20.67
N SER A 20 2.10 -13.61 -19.99
CA SER A 20 1.84 -13.82 -18.56
C SER A 20 2.57 -12.79 -17.69
N ALA A 21 2.10 -12.60 -16.44
CA ALA A 21 2.74 -11.75 -15.44
C ALA A 21 4.24 -12.07 -15.25
N GLU A 22 4.61 -13.33 -15.26
CA GLU A 22 6.02 -13.75 -15.12
C GLU A 22 6.87 -13.31 -16.32
N ARG A 23 6.34 -13.40 -17.53
CA ARG A 23 7.05 -12.92 -18.75
C ARG A 23 7.10 -11.42 -18.83
N ALA A 24 6.14 -10.72 -18.23
CA ALA A 24 6.05 -9.26 -18.23
C ALA A 24 7.21 -8.59 -17.48
N LYS A 25 7.74 -9.20 -16.42
CA LYS A 25 8.85 -8.67 -15.61
C LYS A 25 10.04 -8.16 -16.43
N ARG A 26 10.34 -8.80 -17.55
CA ARG A 26 11.47 -8.41 -18.41
C ARG A 26 11.26 -7.11 -19.18
N TYR A 27 10.02 -6.68 -19.35
CA TYR A 27 9.67 -5.52 -20.19
C TYR A 27 9.55 -4.22 -19.39
N PHE A 28 9.49 -4.30 -18.06
CA PHE A 28 9.29 -3.14 -17.19
C PHE A 28 10.44 -2.97 -16.20
N LEU A 29 10.67 -1.71 -15.80
CA LEU A 29 11.61 -1.32 -14.75
C LEU A 29 10.93 -0.27 -13.87
N ILE A 30 11.37 -0.16 -12.61
CA ILE A 30 11.01 0.94 -11.73
C ILE A 30 11.84 2.17 -12.12
N ASP A 31 11.19 3.31 -12.28
CA ASP A 31 11.91 4.57 -12.36
C ASP A 31 12.28 5.05 -10.96
N LYS A 32 13.55 4.83 -10.60
CA LYS A 32 14.12 5.28 -9.32
C LYS A 32 14.38 6.79 -9.28
N THR A 33 14.23 7.49 -10.40
CA THR A 33 14.43 8.95 -10.50
C THR A 33 13.14 9.73 -10.28
N SER A 34 11.99 9.05 -10.23
CA SER A 34 10.71 9.67 -9.92
C SER A 34 10.79 10.36 -8.56
N ARG A 35 10.51 11.68 -8.54
CA ARG A 35 10.48 12.49 -7.32
C ARG A 35 9.28 12.21 -6.42
N ALA A 36 8.29 11.51 -6.94
CA ALA A 36 7.13 11.07 -6.17
C ALA A 36 7.52 9.80 -5.40
N ALA A 37 8.03 9.97 -4.19
CA ALA A 37 8.52 8.88 -3.33
C ALA A 37 7.49 7.77 -3.12
N PHE A 38 6.19 8.11 -3.17
CA PHE A 38 5.07 7.19 -2.91
C PHE A 38 4.33 6.75 -4.18
N ALA A 39 4.74 7.21 -5.33
CA ALA A 39 4.20 6.79 -6.62
C ALA A 39 5.37 6.36 -7.52
N PRO A 40 5.97 5.17 -7.27
CA PRO A 40 6.99 4.66 -8.16
C PRO A 40 6.40 4.54 -9.55
N SER A 41 7.03 5.19 -10.52
CA SER A 41 6.61 5.08 -11.90
C SER A 41 7.23 3.85 -12.56
N LEU A 42 6.45 3.21 -13.41
CA LEU A 42 6.92 2.13 -14.28
C LEU A 42 7.42 2.73 -15.59
N ARG A 43 8.56 2.24 -16.05
CA ARG A 43 9.06 2.52 -17.39
C ARG A 43 9.36 1.23 -18.14
N PHE A 44 9.33 1.30 -19.45
CA PHE A 44 9.80 0.18 -20.26
C PHE A 44 11.30 -0.07 -20.06
N ASN A 45 11.67 -1.34 -20.09
CA ASN A 45 13.07 -1.72 -20.09
C ASN A 45 13.68 -1.45 -21.48
N PRO A 46 14.59 -0.48 -21.62
CA PRO A 46 15.14 -0.10 -22.93
C PRO A 46 16.03 -1.17 -23.56
N ARG A 47 16.35 -2.23 -22.82
CA ARG A 47 17.11 -3.39 -23.34
C ARG A 47 16.20 -4.38 -24.06
N THR A 48 14.91 -4.39 -23.77
CA THR A 48 13.94 -5.39 -24.25
C THR A 48 12.82 -4.79 -25.09
N VAL A 49 12.47 -3.52 -24.87
CA VAL A 49 11.40 -2.81 -25.60
C VAL A 49 11.97 -1.62 -26.37
N ASP A 50 11.52 -1.46 -27.61
CA ASP A 50 11.79 -0.27 -28.41
C ASP A 50 10.65 0.74 -28.22
N ILE A 51 11.02 1.91 -27.68
CA ILE A 51 10.09 3.01 -27.34
C ILE A 51 10.31 4.25 -28.20
N ALA A 52 10.99 4.11 -29.34
CA ALA A 52 11.27 5.24 -30.25
C ALA A 52 9.96 5.97 -30.61
N GLY A 53 9.95 7.29 -30.43
CA GLY A 53 8.80 8.15 -30.69
C GLY A 53 7.76 8.29 -29.60
N LEU A 54 7.99 7.74 -28.40
CA LEU A 54 7.04 7.76 -27.27
C LEU A 54 7.59 8.40 -25.98
N GLU A 55 8.71 9.12 -26.06
CA GLU A 55 9.47 9.59 -24.89
C GLU A 55 8.63 10.38 -23.87
N SER A 56 7.64 11.16 -24.31
CA SER A 56 6.78 11.97 -23.42
C SER A 56 5.60 11.20 -22.81
N SER A 57 5.22 10.05 -23.35
CA SER A 57 4.06 9.25 -22.90
C SER A 57 4.43 7.84 -22.44
N ALA A 58 5.70 7.46 -22.55
CA ALA A 58 6.17 6.09 -22.30
C ALA A 58 5.84 5.58 -20.88
N GLU A 59 5.88 6.45 -19.87
CA GLU A 59 5.55 6.09 -18.48
C GLU A 59 4.08 5.76 -18.30
N ALA A 60 3.20 6.61 -18.83
CA ALA A 60 1.76 6.39 -18.74
C ALA A 60 1.34 5.11 -19.48
N VAL A 61 1.93 4.88 -20.67
CA VAL A 61 1.70 3.66 -21.46
C VAL A 61 2.24 2.43 -20.76
N ALA A 62 3.44 2.48 -20.17
CA ALA A 62 4.01 1.37 -19.41
C ALA A 62 3.14 1.00 -18.21
N THR A 63 2.65 2.00 -17.48
CA THR A 63 1.77 1.81 -16.32
C THR A 63 0.43 1.20 -16.75
N ALA A 64 -0.19 1.71 -17.82
CA ALA A 64 -1.45 1.17 -18.34
C ALA A 64 -1.28 -0.29 -18.79
N LEU A 65 -0.25 -0.59 -19.58
CA LEU A 65 -0.01 -1.93 -20.09
C LEU A 65 0.32 -2.94 -18.97
N ALA A 66 1.06 -2.53 -17.96
CA ALA A 66 1.33 -3.39 -16.79
C ALA A 66 0.04 -3.72 -16.03
N ARG A 67 -0.87 -2.75 -15.91
CA ARG A 67 -2.22 -2.96 -15.32
C ARG A 67 -3.06 -3.94 -16.12
N ASP A 68 -3.06 -3.81 -17.44
CA ASP A 68 -3.84 -4.70 -18.31
C ASP A 68 -3.37 -6.16 -18.20
N ILE A 69 -2.04 -6.37 -18.14
CA ILE A 69 -1.46 -7.70 -17.93
C ILE A 69 -1.85 -8.26 -16.57
N ASP A 70 -1.73 -7.47 -15.50
CA ASP A 70 -2.06 -7.89 -14.15
C ASP A 70 -3.54 -8.24 -14.01
N LEU A 71 -4.42 -7.43 -14.58
CA LEU A 71 -5.87 -7.68 -14.59
C LEU A 71 -6.23 -8.95 -15.35
N ALA A 72 -5.64 -9.17 -16.52
CA ALA A 72 -5.88 -10.37 -17.31
C ALA A 72 -5.43 -11.63 -16.56
N ASP A 73 -4.25 -11.59 -15.94
CA ASP A 73 -3.70 -12.69 -15.16
C ASP A 73 -4.54 -12.98 -13.89
N ALA A 74 -4.99 -11.92 -13.19
CA ALA A 74 -5.87 -12.04 -12.02
C ALA A 74 -7.24 -12.65 -12.39
N ARG A 75 -7.83 -12.23 -13.51
CA ARG A 75 -9.10 -12.81 -14.03
C ARG A 75 -8.94 -14.27 -14.43
N ALA A 76 -7.84 -14.62 -15.09
CA ALA A 76 -7.54 -16.00 -15.44
C ALA A 76 -7.39 -16.89 -14.19
N ARG A 77 -6.71 -16.41 -13.16
CA ARG A 77 -6.60 -17.12 -11.86
C ARG A 77 -7.97 -17.27 -11.18
N ALA A 78 -8.76 -16.22 -11.11
CA ALA A 78 -10.10 -16.27 -10.52
C ALA A 78 -11.03 -17.26 -11.25
N ALA A 79 -10.91 -17.36 -12.57
CA ALA A 79 -11.66 -18.34 -13.35
C ALA A 79 -11.20 -19.78 -13.10
N ALA A 80 -9.88 -20.00 -12.88
CA ALA A 80 -9.31 -21.30 -12.57
C ALA A 80 -9.60 -21.76 -11.14
N GLU A 81 -9.63 -20.82 -10.19
CA GLU A 81 -9.84 -21.07 -8.75
C GLU A 81 -10.96 -20.16 -8.20
N PRO A 82 -12.25 -20.45 -8.48
CA PRO A 82 -13.35 -19.58 -8.08
C PRO A 82 -13.62 -19.54 -6.57
N ARG A 83 -12.97 -20.40 -5.79
CA ARG A 83 -13.12 -20.44 -4.32
C ARG A 83 -12.32 -19.35 -3.61
N SER A 84 -11.22 -18.88 -4.22
CA SER A 84 -10.35 -17.84 -3.67
C SER A 84 -9.68 -17.07 -4.80
N PHE A 85 -9.63 -15.75 -4.69
CA PHE A 85 -8.97 -14.87 -5.68
C PHE A 85 -8.71 -13.49 -5.09
N ALA A 86 -7.74 -12.78 -5.65
CA ALA A 86 -7.59 -11.34 -5.50
C ALA A 86 -7.78 -10.68 -6.88
N LEU A 87 -8.81 -9.85 -7.00
CA LEU A 87 -9.09 -9.08 -8.22
C LEU A 87 -8.83 -7.60 -7.96
N LYS A 88 -8.05 -6.97 -8.81
CA LYS A 88 -7.85 -5.53 -8.82
C LYS A 88 -8.96 -4.86 -9.61
N ALA A 89 -9.64 -3.91 -9.00
CA ALA A 89 -10.63 -3.05 -9.63
C ALA A 89 -10.01 -1.67 -9.88
N TYR A 90 -10.25 -1.10 -11.04
CA TYR A 90 -9.76 0.24 -11.40
C TYR A 90 -10.82 1.32 -11.23
N GLY A 91 -11.89 1.00 -10.52
CA GLY A 91 -12.96 1.89 -10.14
C GLY A 91 -14.17 1.13 -9.61
N ALA A 92 -15.17 1.88 -9.15
CA ALA A 92 -16.36 1.34 -8.51
C ALA A 92 -17.09 0.29 -9.38
N LYS A 93 -17.20 0.50 -10.69
CA LYS A 93 -17.89 -0.44 -11.61
C LYS A 93 -17.23 -1.83 -11.65
N ASP A 94 -15.89 -1.86 -11.68
CA ASP A 94 -15.16 -3.14 -11.68
C ASP A 94 -15.35 -3.87 -10.35
N ALA A 95 -15.37 -3.12 -9.24
CA ALA A 95 -15.57 -3.70 -7.91
C ALA A 95 -17.01 -4.24 -7.73
N VAL A 96 -18.01 -3.58 -8.30
CA VAL A 96 -19.40 -4.09 -8.35
C VAL A 96 -19.46 -5.38 -9.14
N ALA A 97 -18.86 -5.41 -10.33
CA ALA A 97 -18.82 -6.62 -11.16
C ALA A 97 -18.08 -7.78 -10.46
N ALA A 98 -17.03 -7.51 -9.68
CA ALA A 98 -16.36 -8.54 -8.88
C ALA A 98 -17.24 -9.08 -7.74
N ALA A 99 -18.13 -8.26 -7.17
CA ALA A 99 -19.12 -8.74 -6.20
C ALA A 99 -20.08 -9.74 -6.83
N GLU A 100 -20.49 -9.54 -8.07
CA GLU A 100 -21.32 -10.49 -8.84
C GLU A 100 -20.58 -11.82 -9.06
N LEU A 101 -19.26 -11.81 -9.15
CA LEU A 101 -18.43 -13.02 -9.17
C LEU A 101 -18.26 -13.66 -7.78
N GLY A 102 -18.92 -13.12 -6.77
CA GLY A 102 -18.95 -13.64 -5.41
C GLY A 102 -17.82 -13.18 -4.52
N ALA A 103 -17.16 -12.04 -4.79
CA ALA A 103 -16.22 -11.45 -3.87
C ALA A 103 -16.89 -11.15 -2.53
N THR A 104 -16.23 -11.55 -1.43
CA THR A 104 -16.73 -11.38 -0.06
C THR A 104 -15.97 -10.33 0.73
N ILE A 105 -14.83 -9.89 0.22
CA ILE A 105 -14.00 -8.86 0.82
C ILE A 105 -13.79 -7.74 -0.18
N LEU A 106 -14.13 -6.51 0.22
CA LEU A 106 -13.71 -5.29 -0.45
C LEU A 106 -12.46 -4.77 0.26
N ALA A 107 -11.48 -4.31 -0.51
CA ALA A 107 -10.30 -3.66 0.04
C ALA A 107 -10.06 -2.30 -0.65
N GLU A 108 -9.66 -1.30 0.12
CA GLU A 108 -9.22 0.02 -0.35
C GLU A 108 -7.97 0.41 0.43
N GLY A 109 -7.01 1.04 -0.21
CA GLY A 109 -5.81 1.40 0.51
C GLY A 109 -4.64 1.87 -0.34
N ASP A 110 -3.51 1.95 0.33
CA ASP A 110 -2.23 2.42 -0.18
C ASP A 110 -1.30 1.28 -0.67
N SER A 111 0.00 1.53 -0.65
CA SER A 111 1.03 0.58 -1.10
C SER A 111 1.14 -0.71 -0.28
N TRP A 112 0.53 -0.79 0.89
CA TRP A 112 0.48 -2.05 1.65
C TRP A 112 -0.53 -3.04 1.06
N PHE A 113 -1.51 -2.54 0.31
CA PHE A 113 -2.53 -3.34 -0.37
C PHE A 113 -2.30 -3.45 -1.87
N ASP A 114 -1.58 -2.49 -2.49
CA ASP A 114 -1.31 -2.48 -3.91
C ASP A 114 0.08 -1.90 -4.20
N LEU A 115 0.89 -2.63 -4.93
CA LEU A 115 2.20 -2.20 -5.42
C LEU A 115 2.27 -2.40 -6.94
N PRO A 116 3.16 -1.66 -7.63
CA PRO A 116 3.37 -1.88 -9.05
C PRO A 116 3.62 -3.35 -9.36
N PRO A 117 2.80 -3.97 -10.23
CA PRO A 117 2.88 -5.41 -10.50
C PRO A 117 4.24 -5.79 -11.09
N PHE A 118 4.66 -7.04 -10.88
CA PHE A 118 5.84 -7.72 -11.43
C PHE A 118 7.19 -7.27 -10.88
N ILE A 119 7.30 -6.09 -10.29
CA ILE A 119 8.58 -5.48 -9.91
C ILE A 119 8.74 -5.42 -8.39
N TYR A 120 7.64 -5.17 -7.69
CA TYR A 120 7.59 -5.17 -6.22
C TYR A 120 7.20 -6.54 -5.66
N PRO A 121 7.45 -6.79 -4.36
CA PRO A 121 6.91 -7.95 -3.67
C PRO A 121 5.39 -8.00 -3.76
N ARG A 122 4.82 -9.20 -3.69
CA ARG A 122 3.38 -9.38 -3.55
C ARG A 122 2.88 -8.72 -2.27
N THR A 123 1.69 -8.14 -2.36
CA THR A 123 1.06 -7.42 -1.26
C THR A 123 0.27 -8.35 -0.34
N LEU A 124 -0.18 -7.83 0.76
CA LEU A 124 -1.08 -8.52 1.69
C LEU A 124 -2.36 -9.04 0.98
N ILE A 125 -2.90 -8.24 0.05
CA ILE A 125 -4.10 -8.62 -0.72
C ILE A 125 -3.84 -9.84 -1.62
N ASP A 126 -2.66 -9.94 -2.24
CA ASP A 126 -2.30 -11.10 -3.06
C ASP A 126 -2.26 -12.40 -2.24
N PHE A 127 -1.81 -12.32 -0.99
CA PHE A 127 -1.77 -13.47 -0.09
C PHE A 127 -3.16 -13.83 0.47
N LEU A 128 -3.98 -12.84 0.85
CA LEU A 128 -5.38 -13.06 1.27
C LEU A 128 -6.21 -13.69 0.14
N GLY A 129 -5.94 -13.33 -1.11
CA GLY A 129 -6.58 -13.92 -2.28
C GLY A 129 -6.32 -15.41 -2.48
N ARG A 130 -5.46 -16.04 -1.67
CA ARG A 130 -5.26 -17.50 -1.69
C ARG A 130 -6.30 -18.27 -0.86
N THR A 131 -6.94 -17.58 0.08
CA THR A 131 -7.92 -18.18 0.99
C THR A 131 -9.29 -17.52 0.90
N HIS A 132 -9.34 -16.27 0.47
CA HIS A 132 -10.55 -15.47 0.36
C HIS A 132 -10.81 -14.97 -1.06
N ARG A 133 -12.03 -14.50 -1.31
CA ARG A 133 -12.42 -13.83 -2.55
C ARG A 133 -12.39 -12.32 -2.33
N VAL A 134 -11.28 -11.70 -2.71
CA VAL A 134 -10.99 -10.28 -2.46
C VAL A 134 -11.11 -9.48 -3.75
N VAL A 135 -11.78 -8.34 -3.70
CA VAL A 135 -11.66 -7.29 -4.70
C VAL A 135 -11.01 -6.06 -4.06
N THR A 136 -10.01 -5.48 -4.73
CA THR A 136 -9.29 -4.32 -4.21
C THR A 136 -9.37 -3.13 -5.16
N LEU A 137 -9.65 -1.95 -4.57
CA LEU A 137 -9.58 -0.62 -5.19
C LEU A 137 -8.27 0.09 -4.85
N ALA A 138 -7.43 -0.54 -4.02
CA ALA A 138 -6.19 0.04 -3.52
C ALA A 138 -5.27 0.54 -4.63
N LYS A 139 -4.56 1.64 -4.36
CA LYS A 139 -3.59 2.26 -5.27
C LYS A 139 -2.37 2.70 -4.49
N TRP A 140 -1.19 2.26 -4.91
CA TRP A 140 0.06 2.73 -4.31
C TRP A 140 0.15 4.26 -4.35
N GLY A 141 0.64 4.86 -3.27
CA GLY A 141 0.77 6.31 -3.13
C GLY A 141 -0.55 7.04 -2.88
N ASP A 142 -1.68 6.37 -2.75
CA ASP A 142 -2.92 7.04 -2.36
C ASP A 142 -2.88 7.44 -0.87
N THR A 143 -3.46 8.60 -0.56
CA THR A 143 -3.63 9.09 0.81
C THR A 143 -5.04 8.76 1.29
N LEU A 144 -5.21 8.61 2.60
CA LEU A 144 -6.53 8.45 3.22
C LEU A 144 -7.46 9.61 2.83
N GLU A 145 -6.95 10.85 2.84
CA GLU A 145 -7.70 12.04 2.42
C GLU A 145 -8.23 11.90 0.98
N ARG A 146 -7.39 11.42 0.06
CA ARG A 146 -7.77 11.25 -1.35
C ARG A 146 -8.79 10.13 -1.51
N MET A 147 -8.63 9.00 -0.83
CA MET A 147 -9.59 7.89 -0.86
C MET A 147 -10.96 8.32 -0.34
N ILE A 148 -11.00 9.06 0.78
CA ILE A 148 -12.25 9.61 1.32
C ILE A 148 -12.89 10.67 0.39
N ALA A 149 -12.09 11.46 -0.30
CA ALA A 149 -12.61 12.45 -1.27
C ALA A 149 -13.19 11.79 -2.52
N LYS A 150 -12.53 10.78 -3.07
CA LYS A 150 -12.97 10.05 -4.28
C LYS A 150 -14.16 9.14 -4.02
N LYS A 151 -14.22 8.49 -2.87
CA LYS A 151 -15.30 7.57 -2.46
C LYS A 151 -15.56 6.44 -3.45
N GLU A 152 -14.52 5.92 -4.10
CA GLU A 152 -14.65 4.83 -5.08
C GLU A 152 -15.23 3.55 -4.47
N PHE A 153 -15.06 3.34 -3.16
CA PHE A 153 -15.60 2.21 -2.39
C PHE A 153 -17.09 2.30 -2.06
N VAL A 154 -17.71 3.47 -2.23
CA VAL A 154 -19.10 3.70 -1.77
C VAL A 154 -20.13 2.89 -2.57
N GLU A 155 -20.04 2.95 -3.89
CA GLU A 155 -20.95 2.18 -4.76
C GLU A 155 -20.81 0.67 -4.56
N PRO A 156 -19.60 0.09 -4.53
CA PRO A 156 -19.40 -1.31 -4.17
C PRO A 156 -19.99 -1.69 -2.81
N LEU A 157 -19.78 -0.90 -1.78
CA LEU A 157 -20.35 -1.15 -0.44
C LEU A 157 -21.87 -1.16 -0.45
N ARG A 158 -22.48 -0.26 -1.21
CA ARG A 158 -23.96 -0.14 -1.30
C ARG A 158 -24.59 -1.31 -2.03
N THR A 159 -23.94 -1.79 -3.08
CA THR A 159 -24.52 -2.77 -4.03
C THR A 159 -24.00 -4.19 -3.80
N GLY A 160 -22.82 -4.34 -3.23
CA GLY A 160 -22.05 -5.60 -3.20
C GLY A 160 -22.14 -6.27 -1.86
N ALA A 161 -22.91 -6.70 -1.15
CA ALA A 161 -23.01 -7.48 0.12
C ALA A 161 -21.64 -7.99 0.67
N PHE A 162 -20.70 -7.09 0.90
CA PHE A 162 -19.38 -7.41 1.46
C PHE A 162 -19.44 -7.51 2.98
N PRO A 163 -19.23 -8.68 3.60
CA PRO A 163 -19.12 -8.81 5.06
C PRO A 163 -17.95 -8.02 5.65
N HIS A 164 -16.85 -7.89 4.88
CA HIS A 164 -15.64 -7.25 5.34
C HIS A 164 -15.16 -6.18 4.36
N PHE A 165 -14.78 -5.03 4.89
CA PHE A 165 -14.10 -3.96 4.17
C PHE A 165 -12.74 -3.72 4.82
N LEU A 166 -11.66 -4.08 4.11
CA LEU A 166 -10.29 -3.88 4.56
C LEU A 166 -9.81 -2.50 4.11
N PHE A 167 -9.16 -1.77 5.02
CA PHE A 167 -8.70 -0.43 4.72
C PHE A 167 -7.26 -0.18 5.21
N SER A 168 -6.40 0.28 4.29
CA SER A 168 -5.02 0.69 4.58
C SER A 168 -4.84 2.16 4.22
N GLY A 169 -4.51 3.01 5.20
CA GLY A 169 -4.31 4.43 4.93
C GLY A 169 -3.80 5.21 6.14
N GLY A 170 -3.39 6.45 5.89
CA GLY A 170 -2.87 7.38 6.89
C GLY A 170 -1.35 7.49 6.92
N GLY A 171 -0.61 6.46 6.49
CA GLY A 171 0.84 6.52 6.35
C GLY A 171 1.27 7.58 5.35
N ASN A 172 0.70 7.56 4.15
CA ASN A 172 0.98 8.54 3.10
C ASN A 172 0.53 9.96 3.46
N ASP A 173 -0.48 10.12 4.30
CA ASP A 173 -0.94 11.43 4.78
C ASP A 173 0.09 12.08 5.71
N ILE A 174 0.90 11.28 6.40
CA ILE A 174 1.96 11.72 7.31
C ILE A 174 3.30 11.84 6.59
N VAL A 175 3.77 10.77 5.92
CA VAL A 175 5.12 10.75 5.33
C VAL A 175 5.13 10.78 3.80
N GLY A 176 3.96 10.80 3.16
CA GLY A 176 3.76 10.62 1.72
C GLY A 176 4.40 11.65 0.79
N GLY A 177 4.74 12.81 1.30
CA GLY A 177 5.50 13.81 0.54
C GLY A 177 7.01 13.68 0.68
N GLY A 178 7.51 12.71 1.44
CA GLY A 178 8.91 12.65 1.85
C GLY A 178 9.28 13.76 2.84
N HIS A 179 8.31 14.29 3.59
CA HIS A 179 8.45 15.44 4.49
C HIS A 179 8.43 15.03 5.97
N LEU A 180 9.02 13.88 6.31
CA LEU A 180 9.14 13.41 7.69
C LEU A 180 9.78 14.47 8.60
N GLU A 181 10.68 15.29 8.07
CA GLU A 181 11.34 16.38 8.83
C GLU A 181 10.35 17.36 9.46
N LEU A 182 9.15 17.53 8.93
CA LEU A 182 8.13 18.41 9.52
C LEU A 182 7.67 17.97 10.90
N PHE A 183 7.76 16.67 11.17
CA PHE A 183 7.30 16.03 12.40
C PHE A 183 8.42 15.76 13.40
N LEU A 184 9.67 16.12 13.04
CA LEU A 184 10.84 15.86 13.86
C LEU A 184 11.50 17.16 14.34
N ARG A 185 12.04 17.11 15.57
CA ARG A 185 12.95 18.12 16.08
C ARG A 185 14.35 17.93 15.49
N GLN A 186 15.13 19.01 15.50
CA GLN A 186 16.55 18.96 15.12
C GLN A 186 17.31 18.04 16.08
N PHE A 187 18.33 17.31 15.58
CA PHE A 187 19.21 16.52 16.39
C PHE A 187 19.85 17.36 17.51
N ASP A 188 19.84 16.82 18.71
CA ASP A 188 20.46 17.41 19.91
C ASP A 188 21.39 16.37 20.57
N ILE A 189 22.62 16.81 20.86
CA ILE A 189 23.63 15.97 21.51
C ILE A 189 23.25 15.57 22.95
N ALA A 190 22.33 16.28 23.57
CA ALA A 190 21.80 15.94 24.88
C ALA A 190 20.80 14.75 24.83
N HIS A 191 20.34 14.36 23.66
CA HIS A 191 19.31 13.35 23.44
C HIS A 191 19.79 12.29 22.43
N THR A 192 20.76 11.47 22.82
CA THR A 192 21.41 10.51 21.92
C THR A 192 21.02 9.05 22.18
N ASP A 193 20.41 8.77 23.32
CA ASP A 193 19.94 7.43 23.66
C ASP A 193 18.64 7.09 22.94
N PRO A 194 18.41 5.84 22.51
CA PRO A 194 17.12 5.41 21.97
C PRO A 194 15.91 5.69 22.86
N SER A 195 16.07 5.76 24.18
CA SER A 195 15.01 6.15 25.12
C SER A 195 14.59 7.61 25.00
N ASP A 196 15.42 8.46 24.38
CA ASP A 196 15.10 9.87 24.09
C ASP A 196 14.21 10.04 22.84
N ALA A 197 13.91 8.98 22.13
CA ALA A 197 13.15 9.02 20.87
C ALA A 197 11.85 9.84 20.96
N PRO A 198 11.04 9.79 22.06
CA PRO A 198 9.84 10.62 22.19
C PRO A 198 10.13 12.13 22.12
N TRP A 199 11.28 12.58 22.56
CA TRP A 199 11.68 13.99 22.50
C TRP A 199 11.76 14.50 21.06
N TYR A 200 12.16 13.64 20.11
CA TYR A 200 12.30 14.02 18.70
C TYR A 200 10.98 14.20 17.97
N VAL A 201 9.90 13.58 18.42
CA VAL A 201 8.59 13.71 17.80
C VAL A 201 7.93 15.00 18.28
N ASN A 202 7.58 15.90 17.35
CA ASN A 202 7.03 17.21 17.69
C ASN A 202 5.49 17.24 17.61
N ASP A 203 4.90 18.37 18.05
CA ASP A 203 3.44 18.53 18.11
C ASP A 203 2.75 18.52 16.74
N GLN A 204 3.48 18.81 15.65
CA GLN A 204 2.92 18.75 14.29
C GLN A 204 2.54 17.32 13.93
N PHE A 205 3.31 16.32 14.42
CA PHE A 205 2.93 14.92 14.25
C PHE A 205 1.61 14.59 14.97
N VAL A 206 1.41 15.10 16.17
CA VAL A 206 0.17 14.86 16.92
C VAL A 206 -1.02 15.44 16.16
N LEU A 207 -0.91 16.67 15.65
CA LEU A 207 -1.94 17.31 14.85
C LEU A 207 -2.24 16.57 13.55
N ALA A 208 -1.20 16.11 12.85
CA ALA A 208 -1.36 15.31 11.64
C ALA A 208 -2.07 13.97 11.93
N LEU A 209 -1.70 13.33 13.03
CA LEU A 209 -2.33 12.09 13.45
C LEU A 209 -3.80 12.28 13.85
N ASP A 210 -4.15 13.38 14.52
CA ASP A 210 -5.55 13.71 14.85
C ASP A 210 -6.38 13.97 13.59
N ARG A 211 -5.80 14.62 12.56
CA ARG A 211 -6.43 14.78 11.25
C ARG A 211 -6.70 13.43 10.58
N VAL A 212 -5.73 12.53 10.58
CA VAL A 212 -5.87 11.15 10.06
C VAL A 212 -7.01 10.43 10.79
N MET A 213 -7.09 10.54 12.11
CA MET A 213 -8.18 9.92 12.88
C MET A 213 -9.54 10.53 12.57
N GLY A 214 -9.62 11.83 12.29
CA GLY A 214 -10.85 12.48 11.81
C GLY A 214 -11.34 11.86 10.48
N LEU A 215 -10.42 11.54 9.56
CA LEU A 215 -10.74 10.86 8.30
C LEU A 215 -11.21 9.42 8.53
N TYR A 216 -10.64 8.68 9.48
CA TYR A 216 -11.12 7.35 9.86
C TYR A 216 -12.54 7.38 10.46
N GLN A 217 -12.86 8.43 11.24
CA GLN A 217 -14.23 8.64 11.73
C GLN A 217 -15.20 8.91 10.57
N GLU A 218 -14.78 9.69 9.56
CA GLU A 218 -15.59 9.92 8.36
C GLU A 218 -15.80 8.62 7.58
N LEU A 219 -14.72 7.82 7.39
CA LEU A 219 -14.79 6.51 6.76
C LEU A 219 -15.84 5.62 7.44
N LEU A 220 -15.79 5.50 8.76
CA LEU A 220 -16.75 4.68 9.51
C LEU A 220 -18.19 5.19 9.35
N ARG A 221 -18.40 6.53 9.34
CA ARG A 221 -19.73 7.10 9.10
C ARG A 221 -20.26 6.72 7.71
N ILE A 222 -19.40 6.73 6.69
CA ILE A 222 -19.75 6.30 5.34
C ILE A 222 -20.11 4.80 5.33
N VAL A 223 -19.26 3.94 5.90
CA VAL A 223 -19.49 2.49 5.94
C VAL A 223 -20.82 2.18 6.64
N ARG A 224 -21.08 2.75 7.80
CA ARG A 224 -22.34 2.56 8.55
C ARG A 224 -23.57 2.99 7.76
N ARG A 225 -23.47 4.04 6.96
CA ARG A 225 -24.58 4.52 6.13
C ARG A 225 -24.84 3.64 4.93
N GLU A 226 -23.77 3.23 4.22
CA GLU A 226 -23.89 2.54 2.94
C GLU A 226 -24.01 1.02 3.07
N SER A 227 -23.40 0.44 4.11
CA SER A 227 -23.43 -1.02 4.38
C SER A 227 -23.29 -1.30 5.88
N PRO A 228 -24.39 -1.16 6.66
CA PRO A 228 -24.36 -1.25 8.13
C PRO A 228 -23.88 -2.59 8.68
N SER A 229 -23.98 -3.67 7.90
CA SER A 229 -23.53 -5.02 8.30
C SER A 229 -22.05 -5.27 8.02
N THR A 230 -21.39 -4.43 7.23
CA THR A 230 -19.99 -4.58 6.87
C THR A 230 -19.07 -4.25 8.05
N LYS A 231 -18.14 -5.14 8.37
CA LYS A 231 -17.07 -4.87 9.34
C LYS A 231 -15.89 -4.20 8.65
N LEU A 232 -15.44 -3.06 9.21
CA LEU A 232 -14.29 -2.31 8.75
C LEU A 232 -13.03 -2.84 9.44
N LEU A 233 -12.08 -3.41 8.70
CA LEU A 233 -10.80 -3.87 9.22
C LEU A 233 -9.71 -2.81 8.91
N VAL A 234 -9.01 -2.37 9.95
CA VAL A 234 -7.96 -1.35 9.85
C VAL A 234 -6.66 -1.80 10.52
N HIS A 235 -5.54 -1.28 10.06
CA HIS A 235 -4.21 -1.52 10.65
C HIS A 235 -3.37 -0.25 10.68
N GLY A 236 -2.34 -0.22 11.53
CA GLY A 236 -1.46 0.94 11.73
C GLY A 236 -0.01 0.69 11.32
N TYR A 237 0.24 -0.18 10.38
CA TYR A 237 1.56 -0.57 9.87
C TYR A 237 2.46 -1.29 10.89
N ASP A 238 3.60 -1.83 10.40
CA ASP A 238 4.70 -2.35 11.20
C ASP A 238 5.84 -1.32 11.29
N TYR A 239 6.86 -1.60 12.09
CA TYR A 239 7.98 -0.71 12.38
C TYR A 239 8.91 -0.55 11.17
N ALA A 240 8.57 0.42 10.31
CA ALA A 240 9.33 0.80 9.13
C ALA A 240 10.81 1.07 9.46
N LEU A 241 11.71 0.77 8.51
CA LEU A 241 13.14 0.75 8.75
C LEU A 241 13.84 1.94 8.07
N PRO A 242 14.18 3.03 8.79
CA PRO A 242 14.92 4.14 8.22
C PRO A 242 16.26 3.68 7.64
N GLN A 243 16.55 4.09 6.40
CA GLN A 243 17.79 3.75 5.71
C GLN A 243 18.56 5.02 5.35
N ARG A 244 19.88 4.91 5.23
CA ARG A 244 20.70 5.99 4.69
C ARG A 244 20.20 6.40 3.31
N ASP A 245 20.09 7.71 3.06
CA ASP A 245 19.59 8.29 1.81
C ASP A 245 18.19 7.77 1.40
N GLY A 246 17.49 7.10 2.31
CA GLY A 246 16.15 6.54 2.07
C GLY A 246 15.15 7.63 1.70
N PRO A 247 14.37 7.44 0.64
CA PRO A 247 13.57 8.52 0.06
C PRO A 247 12.40 8.97 0.96
N TRP A 248 11.94 8.10 1.87
CA TRP A 248 10.76 8.36 2.70
C TRP A 248 11.09 8.76 4.13
N LEU A 249 11.99 8.05 4.79
CA LEU A 249 12.33 8.26 6.18
C LEU A 249 13.73 8.82 6.34
N GLY A 250 14.72 8.22 5.67
CA GLY A 250 16.13 8.55 5.82
C GLY A 250 16.43 10.00 5.52
N LYS A 251 16.03 10.51 4.36
CA LYS A 251 16.29 11.91 3.96
C LYS A 251 15.67 12.93 4.91
N GLY A 252 14.43 12.69 5.36
CA GLY A 252 13.77 13.56 6.33
C GLY A 252 14.49 13.56 7.68
N MET A 253 14.97 12.41 8.14
CA MET A 253 15.79 12.29 9.36
C MET A 253 17.13 12.99 9.20
N GLU A 254 17.84 12.75 8.09
CA GLU A 254 19.14 13.36 7.79
C GLU A 254 19.05 14.88 7.71
N PHE A 255 17.96 15.42 7.17
CA PHE A 255 17.68 16.87 7.17
C PHE A 255 17.64 17.44 8.59
N ARG A 256 17.20 16.66 9.57
CA ARG A 256 17.20 17.00 10.99
C ARG A 256 18.49 16.63 11.73
N GLY A 257 19.54 16.19 11.03
CA GLY A 257 20.79 15.73 11.64
C GLY A 257 20.71 14.35 12.31
N LEU A 258 19.59 13.65 12.10
CA LEU A 258 19.37 12.28 12.54
C LEU A 258 19.81 11.35 11.42
N HIS A 259 21.02 10.80 11.50
CA HIS A 259 21.60 9.99 10.42
C HIS A 259 21.40 8.49 10.69
N PRO A 260 20.55 7.76 9.93
CA PRO A 260 20.30 6.33 10.12
C PRO A 260 21.56 5.47 10.04
N ALA A 261 22.57 5.88 9.23
CA ALA A 261 23.85 5.18 9.15
C ALA A 261 24.71 5.30 10.42
N HIS A 262 24.58 6.39 11.17
CA HIS A 262 25.42 6.66 12.33
C HIS A 262 24.69 6.40 13.67
N ARG A 263 23.37 6.52 13.68
CA ARG A 263 22.49 6.36 14.85
C ARG A 263 21.28 5.49 14.55
N PRO A 264 21.49 4.25 14.05
CA PRO A 264 20.39 3.41 13.58
C PRO A 264 19.37 3.10 14.69
N GLU A 265 19.81 2.88 15.92
CA GLU A 265 18.94 2.54 17.05
C GLU A 265 18.01 3.71 17.41
N LEU A 266 18.56 4.93 17.51
CA LEU A 266 17.76 6.13 17.78
C LEU A 266 16.76 6.40 16.67
N CYS A 267 17.18 6.33 15.40
CA CYS A 267 16.31 6.54 14.26
C CYS A 267 15.15 5.52 14.22
N ARG A 268 15.44 4.25 14.48
CA ARG A 268 14.40 3.20 14.61
C ARG A 268 13.46 3.46 15.78
N ALA A 269 13.99 3.88 16.93
CA ALA A 269 13.19 4.20 18.10
C ALA A 269 12.23 5.37 17.83
N ILE A 270 12.65 6.38 17.08
CA ILE A 270 11.79 7.52 16.69
C ILE A 270 10.63 7.02 15.81
N ILE A 271 10.89 6.22 14.79
CA ILE A 271 9.82 5.65 13.94
C ILE A 271 8.91 4.75 14.78
N LYS A 272 9.48 3.98 15.70
CA LYS A 272 8.69 3.14 16.61
C LYS A 272 7.71 3.97 17.43
N VAL A 273 8.11 5.12 17.98
CA VAL A 273 7.24 6.04 18.72
C VAL A 273 6.08 6.50 17.86
N MET A 274 6.34 6.91 16.61
CA MET A 274 5.32 7.38 15.69
C MET A 274 4.33 6.27 15.31
N ILE A 275 4.83 5.08 14.98
CA ILE A 275 4.00 3.91 14.63
C ILE A 275 3.16 3.44 15.83
N ASP A 276 3.74 3.42 17.04
CA ASP A 276 3.01 3.05 18.26
C ASP A 276 1.88 4.03 18.58
N ALA A 277 2.12 5.34 18.40
CA ALA A 277 1.09 6.36 18.59
C ALA A 277 -0.08 6.18 17.62
N PHE A 278 0.20 5.92 16.33
CA PHE A 278 -0.85 5.66 15.34
C PHE A 278 -1.63 4.39 15.66
N ASN A 279 -0.95 3.28 15.92
CA ASN A 279 -1.59 2.02 16.29
C ASN A 279 -2.44 2.14 17.59
N ALA A 280 -1.99 2.92 18.56
CA ALA A 280 -2.75 3.18 19.79
C ALA A 280 -4.07 3.91 19.49
N LYS A 281 -4.05 4.93 18.61
CA LYS A 281 -5.26 5.65 18.20
C LYS A 281 -6.22 4.78 17.39
N LEU A 282 -5.73 3.95 16.46
CA LEU A 282 -6.58 3.01 15.71
C LEU A 282 -7.19 1.93 16.62
N ARG A 283 -6.44 1.42 17.59
CA ARG A 283 -6.97 0.48 18.57
C ARG A 283 -8.10 1.11 19.40
N LEU A 284 -7.89 2.36 19.87
CA LEU A 284 -8.92 3.09 20.61
C LEU A 284 -10.17 3.35 19.73
N PHE A 285 -9.98 3.74 18.49
CA PHE A 285 -11.04 3.92 17.50
C PHE A 285 -11.87 2.64 17.31
N ALA A 286 -11.22 1.49 17.19
CA ALA A 286 -11.90 0.20 17.10
C ALA A 286 -12.68 -0.11 18.38
N GLN A 287 -12.10 0.10 19.56
CA GLN A 287 -12.78 -0.10 20.86
C GLN A 287 -14.03 0.76 21.01
N GLN A 288 -14.03 1.97 20.47
CA GLN A 288 -15.14 2.92 20.53
C GLN A 288 -16.21 2.71 19.43
N SER A 289 -15.97 1.80 18.49
CA SER A 289 -16.86 1.59 17.33
C SER A 289 -18.04 0.66 17.58
N SER A 290 -18.24 0.15 18.79
CA SER A 290 -19.30 -0.84 19.13
C SER A 290 -19.21 -2.13 18.31
N GLY A 291 -18.00 -2.54 17.89
CA GLY A 291 -17.76 -3.76 17.14
C GLY A 291 -17.88 -3.62 15.62
N ASP A 292 -18.05 -2.41 15.09
CA ASP A 292 -18.07 -2.16 13.64
C ASP A 292 -16.67 -2.08 13.03
N VAL A 293 -15.67 -1.80 13.85
CA VAL A 293 -14.26 -1.74 13.44
C VAL A 293 -13.46 -2.84 14.14
N ILE A 294 -12.66 -3.54 13.35
CA ILE A 294 -11.68 -4.53 13.81
C ILE A 294 -10.28 -3.95 13.56
N TYR A 295 -9.52 -3.78 14.64
CA TYR A 295 -8.12 -3.37 14.53
C TYR A 295 -7.21 -4.59 14.42
N VAL A 296 -6.43 -4.66 13.35
CA VAL A 296 -5.42 -5.70 13.10
C VAL A 296 -4.04 -5.18 13.48
N ASN A 297 -3.40 -5.80 14.47
CA ASN A 297 -2.06 -5.41 14.89
C ASN A 297 -0.99 -6.09 14.03
N LEU A 298 -0.28 -5.30 13.23
CA LEU A 298 0.80 -5.80 12.36
C LEU A 298 2.20 -5.54 12.92
N ARG A 299 2.33 -4.90 14.09
CA ARG A 299 3.63 -4.54 14.66
C ARG A 299 4.45 -5.77 15.07
N SER A 300 5.75 -5.68 14.87
CA SER A 300 6.74 -6.73 15.19
C SER A 300 6.61 -8.02 14.39
N ILE A 301 5.90 -7.99 13.27
CA ILE A 301 5.80 -9.12 12.34
C ILE A 301 7.03 -9.20 11.44
N THR A 302 7.54 -8.03 10.99
CA THR A 302 8.64 -7.96 10.03
C THR A 302 9.99 -8.00 10.75
N GLY A 303 10.80 -8.97 10.41
CA GLY A 303 12.19 -9.03 10.89
C GLY A 303 13.09 -7.99 10.20
N PRO A 304 14.26 -7.65 10.78
CA PRO A 304 15.14 -6.61 10.25
C PRO A 304 15.63 -6.82 8.82
N ARG A 305 15.69 -8.07 8.34
CA ARG A 305 16.13 -8.44 6.98
C ARG A 305 14.98 -8.68 6.01
N GLU A 306 13.75 -8.51 6.48
CA GLU A 306 12.53 -8.80 5.74
C GLU A 306 11.89 -7.53 5.16
N TRP A 307 12.56 -6.40 5.22
CA TRP A 307 12.19 -5.18 4.54
C TRP A 307 12.76 -5.17 3.11
N TYR A 308 11.91 -4.83 2.14
CA TYR A 308 12.30 -4.65 0.75
C TYR A 308 12.92 -3.26 0.55
N ASP A 309 12.31 -2.26 1.15
CA ASP A 309 12.80 -0.89 1.26
C ASP A 309 12.48 -0.33 2.65
N GLU A 310 12.44 1.00 2.84
CA GLU A 310 12.14 1.60 4.15
C GLU A 310 10.73 1.30 4.66
N LEU A 311 9.74 1.10 3.77
CA LEU A 311 8.32 1.06 4.10
C LEU A 311 7.65 -0.27 3.74
N HIS A 312 8.18 -1.01 2.77
CA HIS A 312 7.54 -2.19 2.23
C HIS A 312 8.26 -3.46 2.68
N ALA A 313 7.49 -4.41 3.15
CA ALA A 313 8.01 -5.70 3.58
C ALA A 313 8.26 -6.64 2.39
N ARG A 314 9.15 -7.62 2.56
CA ARG A 314 9.30 -8.74 1.64
C ARG A 314 8.15 -9.73 1.79
N GLU A 315 7.91 -10.56 0.78
CA GLU A 315 6.79 -11.50 0.71
C GLU A 315 6.63 -12.37 1.96
N ILE A 316 7.73 -12.79 2.58
CA ILE A 316 7.68 -13.63 3.79
C ILE A 316 7.01 -12.92 5.00
N ALA A 317 7.22 -11.62 5.16
CA ALA A 317 6.54 -10.84 6.20
C ALA A 317 5.12 -10.45 5.75
N THR A 318 4.94 -10.13 4.47
CA THR A 318 3.63 -9.79 3.90
C THR A 318 2.64 -10.96 4.00
N GLU A 319 3.11 -12.20 3.84
CA GLU A 319 2.28 -13.40 4.06
C GLU A 319 1.82 -13.52 5.53
N ARG A 320 2.68 -13.18 6.50
CA ARG A 320 2.30 -13.13 7.92
C ARG A 320 1.32 -11.99 8.23
N PHE A 321 1.41 -10.87 7.52
CA PHE A 321 0.39 -9.82 7.60
C PHE A 321 -0.97 -10.33 7.13
N ALA A 322 -1.00 -11.06 6.01
CA ALA A 322 -2.22 -11.67 5.50
C ALA A 322 -2.81 -12.69 6.51
N GLN A 323 -1.98 -13.50 7.16
CA GLN A 323 -2.41 -14.42 8.22
C GLN A 323 -3.02 -13.67 9.42
N ALA A 324 -2.50 -12.50 9.78
CA ALA A 324 -3.09 -11.68 10.85
C ALA A 324 -4.49 -11.16 10.46
N PHE A 325 -4.67 -10.76 9.20
CA PHE A 325 -6.00 -10.39 8.68
C PHE A 325 -6.94 -11.59 8.57
N ASP A 326 -6.46 -12.75 8.10
CA ASP A 326 -7.21 -14.00 8.02
C ASP A 326 -7.78 -14.38 9.39
N GLY A 327 -6.94 -14.34 10.43
CA GLY A 327 -7.39 -14.57 11.81
C GLY A 327 -8.41 -13.54 12.33
N ALA A 328 -8.39 -12.30 11.84
CA ALA A 328 -9.33 -11.26 12.21
C ALA A 328 -10.66 -11.33 11.44
N ILE A 329 -10.64 -11.85 10.21
CA ILE A 329 -11.83 -12.10 9.39
C ILE A 329 -12.63 -13.28 9.97
N GLY A 330 -11.93 -14.28 10.47
CA GLY A 330 -12.54 -15.51 10.97
C GLY A 330 -12.93 -16.47 9.84
N PRO A 331 -13.44 -17.66 10.22
CA PRO A 331 -13.83 -18.71 9.27
C PRO A 331 -15.10 -18.36 8.48
#